data_635a2da3aab5f40effd1926af2ab6d62
#
_entry.id   635a2da3aab5f40effd1926af2ab6d62
#
_cell.length_a   1.000
_cell.length_b   1.000
_cell.length_c   1.000
_cell.angle_alpha   90.00
_cell.angle_beta   90.00
_cell.angle_gamma   90.00
#
_symmetry.space_group_name_H-M   'P 1'
#
loop_
_entity.id
_entity.type
_entity.pdbx_description
1 polymer ?
#
loop_
_entity_poly.entity_id
_entity_poly.type
_entity_poly.pdbx_seq_one_letter_code
_entity_poly.pdbx_strand_id
1 'polypeptide(L)'
;MRFLAKLPLSWVRGFAALIGRILFVLAAPRRRVVEKNLLLCFPERTAKERRALARESFIYFCQAWLDRSWLWHAPRSVLEKRLKLHGAVQELEGTTPTIIFGPHFYGLDAAATAIGMSTPRLFTSIYTPLPDKRLDAWITAGRVRFGDVKMFNRFDGIKNNLSGLRAGGILYLLPDMNFGPQESIFVPFYGIQAATVPSLPRFARLGKAKVVPVIPRMTPWGYDVEVHPAWQNYPSDDVEADTALMNARLEGYINTMPSQYY
;
A
#
# COMPACT_ATOMS: atom_id res chain seq x y z
N MET A 1 -6.88 8.01 19.50
CA MET A 1 -6.70 8.52 18.11
C MET A 1 -7.35 9.90 17.87
N ARG A 2 -8.64 10.14 18.24
CA ARG A 2 -9.31 11.45 18.05
C ARG A 2 -8.58 12.63 18.70
N PHE A 3 -7.96 12.43 19.87
CA PHE A 3 -7.14 13.44 20.53
C PHE A 3 -5.88 13.76 19.72
N LEU A 4 -5.15 12.73 19.27
CA LEU A 4 -3.94 12.90 18.45
C LEU A 4 -4.19 13.64 17.14
N ALA A 5 -5.40 13.51 16.56
CA ALA A 5 -5.77 14.22 15.34
C ALA A 5 -5.75 15.77 15.48
N LYS A 6 -5.83 16.28 16.71
CA LYS A 6 -5.83 17.72 17.02
C LYS A 6 -4.42 18.29 17.24
N LEU A 7 -3.42 17.41 17.39
CA LEU A 7 -2.03 17.81 17.65
C LEU A 7 -1.29 18.16 16.33
N PRO A 8 -0.25 19.01 16.42
CA PRO A 8 0.65 19.24 15.30
C PRO A 8 1.24 17.92 14.78
N LEU A 9 1.36 17.77 13.46
CA LEU A 9 1.89 16.54 12.84
C LEU A 9 3.29 16.20 13.35
N SER A 10 4.13 17.21 13.53
CA SER A 10 5.50 17.03 14.03
C SER A 10 5.56 16.39 15.41
N TRP A 11 4.61 16.74 16.30
CA TRP A 11 4.54 16.15 17.62
C TRP A 11 4.09 14.69 17.59
N VAL A 12 3.05 14.41 16.80
CA VAL A 12 2.55 13.03 16.62
C VAL A 12 3.64 12.14 16.04
N ARG A 13 4.31 12.60 14.99
CA ARG A 13 5.39 11.85 14.34
C ARG A 13 6.67 11.80 15.15
N GLY A 14 6.99 12.82 15.93
CA GLY A 14 8.09 12.79 16.89
C GLY A 14 7.89 11.72 17.97
N PHE A 15 6.69 11.66 18.53
CA PHE A 15 6.29 10.62 19.49
C PHE A 15 6.31 9.22 18.84
N ALA A 16 5.76 9.08 17.64
CA ALA A 16 5.82 7.83 16.88
C ALA A 16 7.26 7.39 16.59
N ALA A 17 8.15 8.32 16.27
CA ALA A 17 9.56 8.02 16.04
C ALA A 17 10.27 7.54 17.31
N LEU A 18 9.92 8.07 18.47
CA LEU A 18 10.41 7.55 19.76
C LEU A 18 9.95 6.11 19.96
N ILE A 19 8.65 5.83 19.77
CA ILE A 19 8.10 4.47 19.86
C ILE A 19 8.81 3.54 18.88
N GLY A 20 9.01 3.96 17.62
CA GLY A 20 9.70 3.17 16.61
C GLY A 20 11.12 2.80 16.99
N ARG A 21 11.88 3.72 17.60
CA ARG A 21 13.23 3.44 18.12
C ARG A 21 13.21 2.43 19.27
N ILE A 22 12.25 2.56 20.18
CA ILE A 22 12.06 1.63 21.29
C ILE A 22 11.72 0.24 20.75
N LEU A 23 10.75 0.14 19.83
CA LEU A 23 10.35 -1.13 19.21
C LEU A 23 11.50 -1.76 18.42
N PHE A 24 12.34 -0.99 17.74
CA PHE A 24 13.52 -1.49 17.06
C PHE A 24 14.48 -2.24 18.02
N VAL A 25 14.56 -1.78 19.27
CA VAL A 25 15.37 -2.45 20.31
C VAL A 25 14.64 -3.67 20.88
N LEU A 26 13.37 -3.50 21.26
CA LEU A 26 12.62 -4.51 22.02
C LEU A 26 12.07 -5.64 21.14
N ALA A 27 11.63 -5.36 19.91
CA ALA A 27 11.01 -6.35 19.02
C ALA A 27 12.06 -7.13 18.21
N ALA A 28 13.00 -7.77 18.89
CA ALA A 28 14.12 -8.48 18.26
C ALA A 28 13.69 -9.50 17.18
N PRO A 29 12.62 -10.31 17.32
CA PRO A 29 12.19 -11.23 16.27
C PRO A 29 11.81 -10.50 14.98
N ARG A 30 11.04 -9.42 15.07
CA ARG A 30 10.63 -8.60 13.90
C ARG A 30 11.82 -7.90 13.27
N ARG A 31 12.73 -7.35 14.09
CA ARG A 31 13.96 -6.73 13.59
C ARG A 31 14.79 -7.71 12.78
N ARG A 32 14.98 -8.95 13.25
CA ARG A 32 15.73 -9.99 12.51
C ARG A 32 15.12 -10.27 11.13
N VAL A 33 13.79 -10.30 11.03
CA VAL A 33 13.11 -10.47 9.74
C VAL A 33 13.44 -9.30 8.80
N VAL A 34 13.28 -8.06 9.27
CA VAL A 34 13.60 -6.87 8.46
C VAL A 34 15.08 -6.84 8.04
N GLU A 35 16.01 -7.10 8.98
CA GLU A 35 17.45 -7.16 8.69
C GLU A 35 17.79 -8.27 7.67
N LYS A 36 17.13 -9.44 7.76
CA LYS A 36 17.27 -10.52 6.79
C LYS A 36 16.75 -10.15 5.41
N ASN A 37 15.55 -9.55 5.33
CA ASN A 37 14.99 -9.11 4.06
C ASN A 37 15.88 -8.05 3.40
N LEU A 38 16.37 -7.07 4.17
CA LEU A 38 17.30 -6.07 3.66
C LEU A 38 18.64 -6.65 3.20
N LEU A 39 19.12 -7.72 3.84
CA LEU A 39 20.31 -8.43 3.38
C LEU A 39 20.08 -9.13 2.04
N LEU A 40 18.90 -9.71 1.86
CA LEU A 40 18.54 -10.41 0.62
C LEU A 40 18.31 -9.43 -0.53
N CYS A 41 17.62 -8.32 -0.27
CA CYS A 41 17.27 -7.35 -1.31
C CYS A 41 18.41 -6.35 -1.63
N PHE A 42 19.28 -6.06 -0.67
CA PHE A 42 20.36 -5.06 -0.81
C PHE A 42 21.69 -5.63 -0.30
N PRO A 43 22.20 -6.72 -0.89
CA PRO A 43 23.44 -7.36 -0.44
C PRO A 43 24.66 -6.45 -0.59
N GLU A 44 24.63 -5.51 -1.56
CA GLU A 44 25.69 -4.55 -1.85
C GLU A 44 25.86 -3.47 -0.77
N ARG A 45 24.81 -3.21 0.02
CA ARG A 45 24.90 -2.24 1.12
C ARG A 45 25.65 -2.81 2.31
N THR A 46 26.34 -1.95 3.03
CA THR A 46 27.01 -2.34 4.27
C THR A 46 26.01 -2.74 5.37
N ALA A 47 26.46 -3.53 6.33
CA ALA A 47 25.63 -3.91 7.48
C ALA A 47 25.14 -2.68 8.28
N LYS A 48 25.95 -1.60 8.33
CA LYS A 48 25.59 -0.34 8.99
C LYS A 48 24.44 0.35 8.27
N GLU A 49 24.48 0.42 6.93
CA GLU A 49 23.43 1.02 6.12
C GLU A 49 22.12 0.23 6.21
N ARG A 50 22.19 -1.12 6.09
CA ARG A 50 21.00 -1.97 6.25
C ARG A 50 20.38 -1.82 7.64
N ARG A 51 21.19 -1.71 8.69
CA ARG A 51 20.70 -1.48 10.04
C ARG A 51 20.05 -0.10 10.21
N ALA A 52 20.56 0.93 9.54
CA ALA A 52 19.95 2.26 9.50
C ALA A 52 18.57 2.20 8.83
N LEU A 53 18.46 1.56 7.65
CA LEU A 53 17.19 1.34 6.96
C LEU A 53 16.19 0.56 7.82
N ALA A 54 16.64 -0.51 8.48
CA ALA A 54 15.77 -1.27 9.38
C ALA A 54 15.22 -0.40 10.52
N ARG A 55 16.06 0.44 11.14
CA ARG A 55 15.60 1.37 12.19
C ARG A 55 14.61 2.40 11.66
N GLU A 56 14.87 2.96 10.49
CA GLU A 56 13.96 3.91 9.83
C GLU A 56 12.62 3.25 9.50
N SER A 57 12.62 2.01 9.03
CA SER A 57 11.39 1.24 8.75
C SER A 57 10.50 1.11 9.99
N PHE A 58 11.07 0.82 11.17
CA PHE A 58 10.31 0.81 12.43
C PHE A 58 9.73 2.18 12.78
N ILE A 59 10.48 3.26 12.50
CA ILE A 59 10.00 4.63 12.73
C ILE A 59 8.83 4.93 11.78
N TYR A 60 8.96 4.68 10.49
CA TYR A 60 7.90 4.92 9.50
C TYR A 60 6.66 4.07 9.77
N PHE A 61 6.83 2.81 10.16
CA PHE A 61 5.72 1.97 10.59
C PHE A 61 4.91 2.61 11.72
N CYS A 62 5.58 3.08 12.78
CA CYS A 62 4.91 3.74 13.91
C CYS A 62 4.27 5.07 13.51
N GLN A 63 4.93 5.84 12.65
CA GLN A 63 4.37 7.09 12.13
C GLN A 63 3.12 6.84 11.30
N ALA A 64 3.13 5.88 10.38
CA ALA A 64 1.97 5.51 9.59
C ALA A 64 0.80 5.03 10.47
N TRP A 65 1.10 4.28 11.56
CA TRP A 65 0.08 3.88 12.53
C TRP A 65 -0.56 5.06 13.24
N LEU A 66 0.21 6.03 13.73
CA LEU A 66 -0.33 7.19 14.42
C LEU A 66 -0.93 8.23 13.45
N ASP A 67 -0.49 8.28 12.20
CA ASP A 67 -1.07 9.14 11.17
C ASP A 67 -2.53 8.79 10.85
N ARG A 68 -2.98 7.55 11.11
CA ARG A 68 -4.40 7.19 11.07
C ARG A 68 -5.27 8.06 11.98
N SER A 69 -4.68 8.69 13.00
CA SER A 69 -5.39 9.64 13.84
C SER A 69 -5.96 10.80 13.03
N TRP A 70 -5.14 11.46 12.24
CA TRP A 70 -5.59 12.59 11.43
C TRP A 70 -6.21 12.15 10.11
N LEU A 71 -5.73 11.09 9.46
CA LEU A 71 -6.33 10.53 8.26
C LEU A 71 -7.82 10.21 8.46
N TRP A 72 -8.18 9.64 9.61
CA TRP A 72 -9.52 9.14 9.86
C TRP A 72 -10.37 10.02 10.79
N HIS A 73 -9.81 11.04 11.43
CA HIS A 73 -10.55 11.87 12.39
C HIS A 73 -10.42 13.38 12.18
N ALA A 74 -9.43 13.86 11.43
CA ALA A 74 -9.29 15.28 11.17
C ALA A 74 -10.29 15.78 10.10
N PRO A 75 -10.64 17.08 10.05
CA PRO A 75 -11.49 17.63 8.99
C PRO A 75 -10.81 17.55 7.62
N ARG A 76 -11.62 17.54 6.55
CA ARG A 76 -11.15 17.42 5.17
C ARG A 76 -10.05 18.44 4.82
N SER A 77 -10.18 19.67 5.30
CA SER A 77 -9.19 20.74 5.07
C SER A 77 -7.78 20.43 5.60
N VAL A 78 -7.66 19.60 6.64
CA VAL A 78 -6.36 19.13 7.14
C VAL A 78 -5.78 18.07 6.21
N LEU A 79 -6.62 17.17 5.69
CA LEU A 79 -6.20 16.14 4.76
C LEU A 79 -5.71 16.76 3.44
N GLU A 80 -6.44 17.72 2.89
CA GLU A 80 -6.06 18.44 1.64
C GLU A 80 -4.70 19.15 1.74
N LYS A 81 -4.34 19.60 2.95
CA LYS A 81 -3.01 20.18 3.20
C LYS A 81 -1.91 19.12 3.29
N ARG A 82 -2.23 17.92 3.78
CA ARG A 82 -1.26 16.86 4.11
C ARG A 82 -1.17 15.74 3.08
N LEU A 83 -2.15 15.62 2.18
CA LEU A 83 -2.17 14.66 1.09
C LEU A 83 -2.00 15.40 -0.22
N LYS A 84 -0.95 15.08 -0.96
CA LYS A 84 -0.67 15.65 -2.28
C LYS A 84 -0.79 14.53 -3.31
N LEU A 85 -1.93 14.50 -4.02
CA LEU A 85 -2.13 13.60 -5.17
C LEU A 85 -1.60 14.31 -6.41
N HIS A 86 -0.69 13.66 -7.13
CA HIS A 86 -0.04 14.25 -8.31
C HIS A 86 0.38 13.18 -9.34
N GLY A 87 1.03 13.59 -10.42
CA GLY A 87 1.44 12.73 -11.52
C GLY A 87 0.33 12.52 -12.55
N ALA A 88 0.15 11.32 -13.04
CA ALA A 88 -0.84 10.96 -14.06
C ALA A 88 -2.26 10.80 -13.47
N VAL A 89 -2.75 11.79 -12.74
CA VAL A 89 -4.04 11.71 -12.00
C VAL A 89 -5.22 11.46 -12.94
N GLN A 90 -5.14 11.91 -14.19
CA GLN A 90 -6.14 11.65 -15.24
C GLN A 90 -6.37 10.14 -15.50
N GLU A 91 -5.45 9.28 -15.11
CA GLU A 91 -5.62 7.82 -15.19
C GLU A 91 -6.73 7.30 -14.25
N LEU A 92 -7.10 8.07 -13.24
CA LEU A 92 -8.18 7.74 -12.31
C LEU A 92 -9.55 8.25 -12.76
N GLU A 93 -9.60 9.02 -13.85
CA GLU A 93 -10.82 9.59 -14.39
C GLU A 93 -11.55 8.64 -15.35
N GLY A 94 -12.78 9.05 -15.76
CA GLY A 94 -13.62 8.30 -16.70
C GLY A 94 -14.18 7.01 -16.12
N THR A 95 -14.55 6.06 -17.01
CA THR A 95 -15.24 4.81 -16.64
C THR A 95 -14.47 3.56 -17.08
N THR A 96 -13.24 3.71 -17.58
CA THR A 96 -12.41 2.55 -17.91
C THR A 96 -12.12 1.73 -16.66
N PRO A 97 -12.41 0.42 -16.62
CA PRO A 97 -12.05 -0.43 -15.49
C PRO A 97 -10.58 -0.23 -15.11
N THR A 98 -10.33 0.08 -13.84
CA THR A 98 -8.98 0.46 -13.38
C THR A 98 -8.60 -0.32 -12.14
N ILE A 99 -7.44 -0.98 -12.18
CA ILE A 99 -6.83 -1.55 -10.97
C ILE A 99 -5.69 -0.63 -10.57
N ILE A 100 -5.74 -0.16 -9.34
CA ILE A 100 -4.60 0.50 -8.73
C ILE A 100 -3.67 -0.58 -8.20
N PHE A 101 -2.44 -0.59 -8.71
CA PHE A 101 -1.34 -1.31 -8.11
C PHE A 101 -0.85 -0.48 -6.90
N GLY A 102 -1.26 -0.91 -5.71
CA GLY A 102 -0.97 -0.24 -4.43
C GLY A 102 -0.16 -1.13 -3.50
N PRO A 103 1.17 -1.22 -3.66
CA PRO A 103 2.01 -2.06 -2.80
C PRO A 103 1.98 -1.64 -1.33
N HIS A 104 2.41 -2.53 -0.42
CA HIS A 104 2.39 -2.32 1.03
C HIS A 104 3.44 -1.31 1.52
N PHE A 105 3.55 -0.15 0.85
CA PHE A 105 4.22 0.99 1.46
C PHE A 105 3.45 1.47 2.69
N TYR A 106 4.14 1.99 3.70
CA TYR A 106 3.50 2.45 4.94
C TYR A 106 2.43 3.53 4.72
N GLY A 107 2.51 4.26 3.60
CA GLY A 107 1.52 5.27 3.20
C GLY A 107 0.24 4.73 2.54
N LEU A 108 0.00 3.43 2.48
CA LEU A 108 -1.13 2.82 1.75
C LEU A 108 -2.51 3.38 2.14
N ASP A 109 -2.75 3.63 3.43
CA ASP A 109 -4.03 4.21 3.90
C ASP A 109 -4.15 5.70 3.51
N ALA A 110 -3.02 6.41 3.41
CA ALA A 110 -2.99 7.79 2.90
C ALA A 110 -3.29 7.85 1.41
N ALA A 111 -2.74 6.92 0.61
CA ALA A 111 -3.05 6.79 -0.81
C ALA A 111 -4.53 6.49 -1.03
N ALA A 112 -5.08 5.48 -0.35
CA ALA A 112 -6.48 5.13 -0.44
C ALA A 112 -7.40 6.31 -0.06
N THR A 113 -7.04 7.05 0.99
CA THR A 113 -7.77 8.25 1.41
C THR A 113 -7.71 9.37 0.36
N ALA A 114 -6.52 9.66 -0.19
CA ALA A 114 -6.35 10.68 -1.21
C ALA A 114 -7.17 10.38 -2.47
N ILE A 115 -7.16 9.12 -2.92
CA ILE A 115 -7.94 8.68 -4.08
C ILE A 115 -9.45 8.77 -3.78
N GLY A 116 -9.90 8.24 -2.63
CA GLY A 116 -11.31 8.32 -2.25
C GLY A 116 -11.85 9.75 -2.11
N MET A 117 -10.96 10.71 -1.82
CA MET A 117 -11.31 12.14 -1.80
C MET A 117 -11.38 12.77 -3.20
N SER A 118 -10.70 12.22 -4.19
CA SER A 118 -10.48 12.81 -5.51
C SER A 118 -11.38 12.26 -6.62
N THR A 119 -11.95 11.06 -6.45
CA THR A 119 -12.78 10.42 -7.47
C THR A 119 -14.20 10.13 -6.99
N PRO A 120 -15.24 10.36 -7.83
CA PRO A 120 -16.60 9.94 -7.55
C PRO A 120 -16.86 8.46 -7.93
N ARG A 121 -15.88 7.77 -8.52
CA ARG A 121 -16.02 6.38 -8.98
C ARG A 121 -16.17 5.44 -7.80
N LEU A 122 -16.88 4.32 -7.99
CA LEU A 122 -16.86 3.21 -7.03
C LEU A 122 -15.40 2.75 -6.83
N PHE A 123 -14.94 2.82 -5.60
CA PHE A 123 -13.60 2.44 -5.18
C PHE A 123 -13.69 1.21 -4.28
N THR A 124 -13.14 0.11 -4.72
CA THR A 124 -13.19 -1.16 -3.99
C THR A 124 -11.80 -1.60 -3.54
N SER A 125 -11.73 -2.35 -2.45
CA SER A 125 -10.50 -3.02 -2.03
C SER A 125 -10.83 -4.36 -1.36
N ILE A 126 -9.84 -5.26 -1.40
CA ILE A 126 -9.92 -6.58 -0.76
C ILE A 126 -9.14 -6.52 0.55
N TYR A 127 -9.72 -7.03 1.64
CA TYR A 127 -9.04 -7.06 2.92
C TYR A 127 -9.24 -8.38 3.65
N THR A 128 -8.34 -8.67 4.58
CA THR A 128 -8.49 -9.77 5.54
C THR A 128 -8.96 -9.18 6.86
N PRO A 129 -10.12 -9.61 7.39
CA PRO A 129 -10.62 -9.14 8.67
C PRO A 129 -9.64 -9.43 9.81
N LEU A 130 -9.51 -8.50 10.74
CA LEU A 130 -8.69 -8.68 11.92
C LEU A 130 -9.43 -9.49 13.00
N PRO A 131 -8.70 -10.27 13.82
CA PRO A 131 -9.31 -11.02 14.94
C PRO A 131 -10.00 -10.12 15.94
N ASP A 132 -9.43 -8.95 16.25
CA ASP A 132 -10.07 -7.96 17.11
C ASP A 132 -11.12 -7.17 16.33
N LYS A 133 -12.39 -7.49 16.56
CA LYS A 133 -13.53 -6.87 15.88
C LYS A 133 -13.66 -5.36 16.09
N ARG A 134 -13.19 -4.82 17.23
CA ARG A 134 -13.24 -3.37 17.49
C ARG A 134 -12.19 -2.64 16.67
N LEU A 135 -10.98 -3.19 16.60
CA LEU A 135 -9.91 -2.66 15.77
C LEU A 135 -10.26 -2.78 14.28
N ASP A 136 -10.82 -3.91 13.86
CA ASP A 136 -11.26 -4.15 12.49
C ASP A 136 -12.33 -3.13 12.06
N ALA A 137 -13.37 -2.94 12.87
CA ALA A 137 -14.42 -1.96 12.61
C ALA A 137 -13.88 -0.52 12.54
N TRP A 138 -12.94 -0.16 13.42
CA TRP A 138 -12.32 1.16 13.42
C TRP A 138 -11.49 1.40 12.15
N ILE A 139 -10.69 0.41 11.70
CA ILE A 139 -9.90 0.50 10.47
C ILE A 139 -10.82 0.60 9.25
N THR A 140 -11.83 -0.26 9.17
CA THR A 140 -12.80 -0.26 8.07
C THR A 140 -13.53 1.08 7.98
N ALA A 141 -14.05 1.59 9.11
CA ALA A 141 -14.72 2.89 9.16
C ALA A 141 -13.79 4.03 8.69
N GLY A 142 -12.50 3.96 9.02
CA GLY A 142 -11.51 4.94 8.54
C GLY A 142 -11.28 4.88 7.04
N ARG A 143 -11.20 3.68 6.47
CA ARG A 143 -10.95 3.44 5.04
C ARG A 143 -12.12 3.83 4.15
N VAL A 144 -13.37 3.67 4.61
CA VAL A 144 -14.57 4.03 3.85
C VAL A 144 -15.05 5.46 4.11
N ARG A 145 -14.22 6.29 4.74
CA ARG A 145 -14.62 7.63 5.19
C ARG A 145 -14.94 8.60 4.06
N PHE A 146 -14.29 8.47 2.91
CA PHE A 146 -14.41 9.40 1.78
C PHE A 146 -14.69 8.64 0.49
N GLY A 147 -15.59 9.19 -0.34
CA GLY A 147 -15.97 8.61 -1.62
C GLY A 147 -16.94 7.43 -1.50
N ASP A 148 -17.28 6.81 -2.63
CA ASP A 148 -18.05 5.54 -2.68
C ASP A 148 -17.08 4.36 -2.54
N VAL A 149 -16.66 4.09 -1.30
CA VAL A 149 -15.66 3.06 -0.98
C VAL A 149 -16.32 1.80 -0.40
N LYS A 150 -16.02 0.64 -0.97
CA LYS A 150 -16.46 -0.66 -0.47
C LYS A 150 -15.28 -1.58 -0.21
N MET A 151 -15.26 -2.15 1.00
CA MET A 151 -14.26 -3.13 1.42
C MET A 151 -14.87 -4.53 1.34
N PHE A 152 -14.26 -5.42 0.56
CA PHE A 152 -14.70 -6.81 0.45
C PHE A 152 -13.75 -7.73 1.19
N ASN A 153 -14.31 -8.67 1.94
CA ASN A 153 -13.51 -9.69 2.61
C ASN A 153 -12.95 -10.67 1.54
N ARG A 154 -11.66 -11.01 1.67
CA ARG A 154 -11.01 -11.95 0.73
C ARG A 154 -11.69 -13.32 0.64
N PHE A 155 -12.39 -13.74 1.70
CA PHE A 155 -13.08 -15.04 1.76
C PHE A 155 -14.48 -15.03 1.11
N ASP A 156 -15.03 -13.86 0.77
CA ASP A 156 -16.34 -13.72 0.10
C ASP A 156 -16.26 -13.95 -1.41
N GLY A 157 -15.08 -14.32 -1.91
CA GLY A 157 -14.82 -14.53 -3.34
C GLY A 157 -14.63 -13.24 -4.13
N ILE A 158 -14.32 -13.37 -5.42
CA ILE A 158 -13.90 -12.26 -6.29
C ILE A 158 -15.06 -11.60 -7.05
N LYS A 159 -16.27 -12.22 -7.03
CA LYS A 159 -17.40 -11.82 -7.88
C LYS A 159 -17.78 -10.35 -7.71
N ASN A 160 -17.92 -9.89 -6.47
CA ASN A 160 -18.34 -8.51 -6.18
C ASN A 160 -17.28 -7.48 -6.64
N ASN A 161 -15.99 -7.81 -6.42
CA ASN A 161 -14.89 -6.97 -6.89
C ASN A 161 -14.86 -6.86 -8.42
N LEU A 162 -15.01 -8.00 -9.12
CA LEU A 162 -15.04 -8.03 -10.58
C LEU A 162 -16.28 -7.33 -11.15
N SER A 163 -17.44 -7.46 -10.53
CA SER A 163 -18.64 -6.75 -10.96
C SER A 163 -18.46 -5.25 -10.86
N GLY A 164 -18.00 -4.74 -9.72
CA GLY A 164 -17.71 -3.31 -9.54
C GLY A 164 -16.66 -2.78 -10.51
N LEU A 165 -15.58 -3.55 -10.71
CA LEU A 165 -14.52 -3.20 -11.64
C LEU A 165 -15.03 -3.09 -13.09
N ARG A 166 -15.78 -4.11 -13.56
CA ARG A 166 -16.35 -4.14 -14.92
C ARG A 166 -17.40 -3.06 -15.16
N ALA A 167 -18.06 -2.59 -14.11
CA ALA A 167 -18.96 -1.45 -14.19
C ALA A 167 -18.26 -0.09 -14.26
N GLY A 168 -16.94 -0.09 -14.45
CA GLY A 168 -16.14 1.13 -14.56
C GLY A 168 -15.62 1.63 -13.21
N GLY A 169 -15.62 0.80 -12.17
CA GLY A 169 -15.04 1.11 -10.87
C GLY A 169 -13.52 1.04 -10.83
N ILE A 170 -12.98 1.34 -9.66
CA ILE A 170 -11.56 1.23 -9.33
C ILE A 170 -11.39 0.12 -8.29
N LEU A 171 -10.46 -0.80 -8.53
CA LEU A 171 -10.03 -1.80 -7.54
C LEU A 171 -8.64 -1.40 -7.00
N TYR A 172 -8.55 -1.07 -5.72
CA TYR A 172 -7.27 -0.87 -5.03
C TYR A 172 -6.75 -2.24 -4.58
N LEU A 173 -5.78 -2.75 -5.31
CA LEU A 173 -5.22 -4.08 -5.09
C LEU A 173 -3.80 -3.98 -4.52
N LEU A 174 -3.54 -4.76 -3.47
CA LEU A 174 -2.26 -4.90 -2.79
C LEU A 174 -1.72 -6.32 -3.09
N PRO A 175 -1.06 -6.54 -4.25
CA PRO A 175 -0.78 -7.88 -4.74
C PRO A 175 0.54 -8.46 -4.24
N ASP A 176 1.27 -7.76 -3.40
CA ASP A 176 2.62 -8.03 -2.95
C ASP A 176 2.71 -8.82 -1.63
N MET A 177 1.59 -9.42 -1.20
CA MET A 177 1.54 -10.31 -0.04
C MET A 177 1.63 -11.78 -0.46
N ASN A 178 2.33 -12.57 0.34
CA ASN A 178 2.39 -14.02 0.22
C ASN A 178 1.29 -14.68 1.06
N PHE A 179 0.50 -15.55 0.45
CA PHE A 179 -0.56 -16.34 1.10
C PHE A 179 -0.24 -17.83 1.17
N GLY A 180 1.03 -18.17 1.01
CA GLY A 180 1.51 -19.55 1.03
C GLY A 180 1.67 -20.17 -0.36
N PRO A 181 2.31 -21.36 -0.43
CA PRO A 181 2.71 -21.96 -1.71
C PRO A 181 1.53 -22.40 -2.60
N GLN A 182 0.36 -22.65 -2.03
CA GLN A 182 -0.81 -23.10 -2.78
C GLN A 182 -1.46 -21.97 -3.60
N GLU A 183 -1.33 -20.73 -3.17
CA GLU A 183 -1.89 -19.55 -3.86
C GLU A 183 -0.83 -18.79 -4.67
N SER A 184 0.44 -19.17 -4.58
CA SER A 184 1.57 -18.44 -5.13
C SER A 184 2.27 -19.21 -6.25
N ILE A 185 2.90 -18.46 -7.12
CA ILE A 185 3.92 -18.95 -8.04
C ILE A 185 5.29 -18.39 -7.62
N PHE A 186 6.37 -19.04 -8.03
CA PHE A 186 7.72 -18.56 -7.73
C PHE A 186 8.26 -17.75 -8.90
N VAL A 187 8.47 -16.47 -8.68
CA VAL A 187 9.02 -15.53 -9.65
C VAL A 187 10.12 -14.69 -9.02
N PRO A 188 11.06 -14.13 -9.80
CA PRO A 188 12.14 -13.31 -9.25
C PRO A 188 11.63 -12.10 -8.47
N PHE A 189 12.29 -11.82 -7.34
CA PHE A 189 12.21 -10.58 -6.58
C PHE A 189 13.59 -10.30 -5.99
N TYR A 190 14.24 -9.21 -6.39
CA TYR A 190 15.65 -8.93 -6.11
C TYR A 190 16.58 -10.11 -6.47
N GLY A 191 16.33 -10.74 -7.62
CA GLY A 191 17.11 -11.88 -8.09
C GLY A 191 16.88 -13.20 -7.35
N ILE A 192 15.96 -13.25 -6.38
CA ILE A 192 15.62 -14.43 -5.59
C ILE A 192 14.22 -14.90 -5.94
N GLN A 193 14.03 -16.22 -6.09
CA GLN A 193 12.70 -16.80 -6.32
C GLN A 193 11.81 -16.58 -5.10
N ALA A 194 10.83 -15.72 -5.23
CA ALA A 194 9.88 -15.37 -4.18
C ALA A 194 8.47 -15.88 -4.49
N ALA A 195 7.81 -16.44 -3.49
CA ALA A 195 6.42 -16.85 -3.59
C ALA A 195 5.53 -15.61 -3.74
N THR A 196 4.93 -15.43 -4.91
CA THR A 196 4.14 -14.27 -5.28
C THR A 196 2.76 -14.69 -5.76
N VAL A 197 1.70 -14.06 -5.24
CA VAL A 197 0.33 -14.35 -5.67
C VAL A 197 0.07 -13.67 -7.02
N PRO A 198 -0.31 -14.40 -8.08
CA PRO A 198 -0.55 -13.84 -9.40
C PRO A 198 -1.94 -13.16 -9.49
N SER A 199 -2.32 -12.41 -8.45
CA SER A 199 -3.63 -11.78 -8.37
C SER A 199 -3.78 -10.61 -9.33
N LEU A 200 -2.74 -9.78 -9.48
CA LEU A 200 -2.79 -8.59 -10.32
C LEU A 200 -3.08 -8.89 -11.79
N PRO A 201 -2.30 -9.76 -12.49
CA PRO A 201 -2.59 -10.09 -13.88
C PRO A 201 -3.93 -10.80 -14.05
N ARG A 202 -4.32 -11.65 -13.09
CA ARG A 202 -5.61 -12.35 -13.13
C ARG A 202 -6.80 -11.39 -13.03
N PHE A 203 -6.78 -10.45 -12.07
CA PHE A 203 -7.82 -9.43 -11.94
C PHE A 203 -7.84 -8.47 -13.14
N ALA A 204 -6.68 -8.06 -13.65
CA ALA A 204 -6.59 -7.20 -14.82
C ALA A 204 -7.21 -7.85 -16.06
N ARG A 205 -6.90 -9.12 -16.31
CA ARG A 205 -7.48 -9.89 -17.42
C ARG A 205 -8.98 -10.08 -17.26
N LEU A 206 -9.43 -10.58 -16.09
CA LEU A 206 -10.84 -10.84 -15.82
C LEU A 206 -11.68 -9.56 -15.82
N GLY A 207 -11.12 -8.47 -15.35
CA GLY A 207 -11.77 -7.15 -15.29
C GLY A 207 -11.68 -6.38 -16.60
N LYS A 208 -10.87 -6.81 -17.58
CA LYS A 208 -10.46 -6.01 -18.75
C LYS A 208 -9.98 -4.62 -18.34
N ALA A 209 -9.20 -4.57 -17.27
CA ALA A 209 -8.83 -3.35 -16.58
C ALA A 209 -7.39 -2.93 -16.88
N LYS A 210 -7.17 -1.62 -17.03
CA LYS A 210 -5.82 -1.06 -16.99
C LYS A 210 -5.25 -1.11 -15.58
N VAL A 211 -3.93 -1.20 -15.46
CA VAL A 211 -3.22 -1.19 -14.19
C VAL A 211 -2.48 0.13 -14.04
N VAL A 212 -2.78 0.85 -12.97
CA VAL A 212 -2.22 2.17 -12.65
C VAL A 212 -1.48 2.09 -11.31
N PRO A 213 -0.15 2.25 -11.29
CA PRO A 213 0.58 2.29 -10.04
C PRO A 213 0.28 3.58 -9.27
N VAL A 214 0.07 3.46 -7.95
CA VAL A 214 -0.07 4.60 -7.06
C VAL A 214 0.85 4.39 -5.85
N ILE A 215 1.85 5.23 -5.76
CA ILE A 215 2.96 5.07 -4.82
C ILE A 215 2.96 6.20 -3.79
N PRO A 216 2.60 5.91 -2.54
CA PRO A 216 2.62 6.90 -1.46
C PRO A 216 4.01 7.02 -0.84
N ARG A 217 4.51 8.24 -0.74
CA ARG A 217 5.74 8.59 -0.02
C ARG A 217 5.41 9.40 1.21
N MET A 218 5.89 8.97 2.37
CA MET A 218 5.84 9.79 3.58
C MET A 218 6.82 10.96 3.47
N THR A 219 6.34 12.15 3.79
CA THR A 219 7.11 13.40 3.77
C THR A 219 6.98 14.12 5.13
N PRO A 220 7.83 15.12 5.44
CA PRO A 220 7.70 15.85 6.70
C PRO A 220 6.32 16.52 6.92
N TRP A 221 5.62 16.87 5.84
CA TRP A 221 4.31 17.55 5.90
C TRP A 221 3.10 16.63 5.77
N GLY A 222 3.29 15.35 5.42
CA GLY A 222 2.21 14.40 5.21
C GLY A 222 2.59 13.28 4.26
N TYR A 223 1.92 13.21 3.12
CA TYR A 223 2.20 12.23 2.08
C TYR A 223 2.13 12.85 0.68
N ASP A 224 3.09 12.50 -0.14
CA ASP A 224 3.02 12.63 -1.60
C ASP A 224 2.50 11.30 -2.16
N VAL A 225 1.42 11.36 -2.90
CA VAL A 225 0.77 10.20 -3.52
C VAL A 225 0.91 10.35 -5.03
N GLU A 226 1.89 9.66 -5.59
CA GLU A 226 2.19 9.74 -7.01
C GLU A 226 1.39 8.70 -7.79
N VAL A 227 0.61 9.18 -8.76
CA VAL A 227 -0.07 8.35 -9.75
C VAL A 227 0.83 8.24 -10.97
N HIS A 228 1.26 7.04 -11.30
CA HIS A 228 2.06 6.78 -12.48
C HIS A 228 1.16 6.49 -13.69
N PRO A 229 1.67 6.64 -14.93
CA PRO A 229 0.95 6.22 -16.13
C PRO A 229 0.54 4.74 -16.08
N ALA A 230 -0.60 4.42 -16.67
CA ALA A 230 -1.05 3.04 -16.79
C ALA A 230 -0.02 2.17 -17.50
N TRP A 231 0.14 0.94 -17.03
CA TRP A 231 1.07 0.00 -17.64
C TRP A 231 0.59 -0.37 -19.05
N GLN A 232 1.47 -0.21 -20.02
CA GLN A 232 1.20 -0.59 -21.40
C GLN A 232 1.44 -2.09 -21.61
N ASN A 233 0.67 -2.72 -22.49
CA ASN A 233 0.79 -4.16 -22.83
C ASN A 233 0.72 -5.09 -21.60
N TYR A 234 -0.15 -4.74 -20.65
CA TYR A 234 -0.35 -5.50 -19.40
C TYR A 234 -1.86 -5.64 -19.10
N PRO A 235 -2.35 -6.84 -18.77
CA PRO A 235 -1.61 -8.10 -18.74
C PRO A 235 -1.40 -8.68 -20.14
N SER A 236 -0.38 -9.51 -20.27
CA SER A 236 -0.15 -10.38 -21.43
C SER A 236 -0.91 -11.71 -21.28
N ASP A 237 -0.66 -12.69 -22.15
CA ASP A 237 -1.20 -14.03 -22.01
C ASP A 237 -0.40 -14.92 -21.04
N ASP A 238 0.79 -14.51 -20.66
CA ASP A 238 1.67 -15.20 -19.74
C ASP A 238 1.56 -14.63 -18.31
N VAL A 239 0.82 -15.32 -17.45
CA VAL A 239 0.61 -14.92 -16.05
C VAL A 239 1.91 -14.93 -15.23
N GLU A 240 2.84 -15.84 -15.55
CA GLU A 240 4.13 -15.92 -14.85
C GLU A 240 5.03 -14.75 -15.22
N ALA A 241 5.16 -14.45 -16.50
CA ALA A 241 5.90 -13.29 -16.98
C ALA A 241 5.31 -11.96 -16.47
N ASP A 242 3.97 -11.82 -16.46
CA ASP A 242 3.28 -10.66 -15.91
C ASP A 242 3.53 -10.49 -14.41
N THR A 243 3.58 -11.58 -13.65
CA THR A 243 3.84 -11.55 -12.21
C THR A 243 5.32 -11.20 -11.94
N ALA A 244 6.24 -11.73 -12.72
CA ALA A 244 7.65 -11.36 -12.64
C ALA A 244 7.87 -9.87 -12.99
N LEU A 245 7.20 -9.37 -14.03
CA LEU A 245 7.22 -7.95 -14.40
C LEU A 245 6.66 -7.05 -13.28
N MET A 246 5.59 -7.49 -12.62
CA MET A 246 5.05 -6.79 -11.46
C MET A 246 6.10 -6.65 -10.36
N ASN A 247 6.81 -7.74 -10.02
CA ASN A 247 7.87 -7.72 -9.03
C ASN A 247 9.02 -6.78 -9.44
N ALA A 248 9.49 -6.86 -10.69
CA ALA A 248 10.56 -6.01 -11.19
C ALA A 248 10.20 -4.51 -11.11
N ARG A 249 8.95 -4.15 -11.42
CA ARG A 249 8.46 -2.77 -11.25
C ARG A 249 8.35 -2.37 -9.78
N LEU A 250 7.93 -3.29 -8.92
CA LEU A 250 7.89 -3.07 -7.47
C LEU A 250 9.28 -2.78 -6.91
N GLU A 251 10.31 -3.53 -7.32
CA GLU A 251 11.71 -3.26 -6.95
C GLU A 251 12.13 -1.83 -7.30
N GLY A 252 11.75 -1.35 -8.50
CA GLY A 252 12.01 0.03 -8.91
C GLY A 252 11.44 1.05 -7.94
N TYR A 253 10.20 0.87 -7.48
CA TYR A 253 9.58 1.77 -6.50
C TYR A 253 10.23 1.66 -5.12
N ILE A 254 10.52 0.45 -4.65
CA ILE A 254 11.17 0.21 -3.36
C ILE A 254 12.55 0.87 -3.32
N ASN A 255 13.34 0.77 -4.40
CA ASN A 255 14.67 1.34 -4.49
C ASN A 255 14.69 2.87 -4.25
N THR A 256 13.57 3.57 -4.52
CA THR A 256 13.46 5.01 -4.27
C THR A 256 13.24 5.36 -2.79
N MET A 257 12.75 4.42 -1.97
CA MET A 257 12.41 4.65 -0.55
C MET A 257 12.36 3.32 0.25
N PRO A 258 13.46 2.58 0.33
CA PRO A 258 13.48 1.21 0.88
C PRO A 258 13.06 1.12 2.34
N SER A 259 13.22 2.18 3.14
CA SER A 259 12.79 2.21 4.54
C SER A 259 11.28 2.44 4.71
N GLN A 260 10.55 2.77 3.65
CA GLN A 260 9.09 3.00 3.68
C GLN A 260 8.27 1.82 3.18
N TYR A 261 8.91 0.72 2.77
CA TYR A 261 8.24 -0.52 2.35
C TYR A 261 8.20 -1.53 3.50
N TYR A 262 7.11 -2.33 3.57
CA TYR A 262 6.83 -3.27 4.66
C TYR A 262 7.71 -4.52 4.65
#